data_a3220919d31d7d7858fc5db501eb6482
#
_entry.id   a3220919d31d7d7858fc5db501eb6482
#
_cell.length_a   1.000
_cell.length_b   1.000
_cell.length_c   1.000
_cell.angle_alpha   90.00
_cell.angle_beta   90.00
_cell.angle_gamma   90.00
#
_symmetry.space_group_name_H-M   'P 1'
#
loop_
_entity.id
_entity.type
_entity.pdbx_description
1 polymer ?
#
loop_
_entity_poly.entity_id
_entity_poly.type
_entity_poly.pdbx_seq_one_letter_code
_entity_poly.pdbx_strand_id
1 'polypeptide(L)'
;MKTYLAAILLSSFFWYQNKYHSLTPKRNSPQTFHKKSTSRMGGPVLFLSLLSWYLLDYENIDIIFLLILISSLPIFIAGFLDDLFFDIKPYQRILLMIPTPILLFSLAGLEVRFVDIGFIDTLLKFDTFALVFLIFAFVGIANSFNIIDGFNALLLGYCFTIFATLYLSGNAAGDFYFFLFPIFFALLGIFTLNLFGKIFLGDAGAYFLGTLTA
;
A
#
# COMPACT_ATOMS: atom_id res chain seq x y z
N MET A 1 2.48 -17.70 -6.29
CA MET A 1 1.32 -18.21 -7.04
C MET A 1 0.02 -18.10 -6.24
N LYS A 2 -0.06 -18.48 -4.94
CA LYS A 2 -1.26 -18.35 -4.08
C LYS A 2 -1.77 -16.89 -4.02
N THR A 3 -0.90 -15.91 -3.81
CA THR A 3 -1.25 -14.48 -3.77
C THR A 3 -1.79 -13.95 -5.09
N TYR A 4 -1.21 -14.35 -6.21
CA TYR A 4 -1.69 -14.00 -7.56
C TYR A 4 -3.12 -14.51 -7.78
N LEU A 5 -3.37 -15.78 -7.48
CA LEU A 5 -4.71 -16.37 -7.59
C LEU A 5 -5.71 -15.68 -6.66
N ALA A 6 -5.33 -15.43 -5.40
CA ALA A 6 -6.16 -14.70 -4.45
C ALA A 6 -6.47 -13.28 -4.98
N ALA A 7 -5.48 -12.55 -5.48
CA ALA A 7 -5.67 -11.20 -6.01
C ALA A 7 -6.60 -11.19 -7.24
N ILE A 8 -6.46 -12.15 -8.17
CA ILE A 8 -7.36 -12.26 -9.33
C ILE A 8 -8.78 -12.61 -8.90
N LEU A 9 -8.96 -13.60 -8.02
CA LEU A 9 -10.28 -14.02 -7.57
C LEU A 9 -11.01 -12.90 -6.83
N LEU A 10 -10.34 -12.23 -5.88
CA LEU A 10 -10.90 -11.09 -5.17
C LEU A 10 -11.18 -9.91 -6.09
N SER A 11 -10.27 -9.58 -7.01
CA SER A 11 -10.50 -8.51 -7.99
C SER A 11 -11.69 -8.81 -8.91
N SER A 12 -11.82 -10.06 -9.36
CA SER A 12 -12.93 -10.50 -10.20
C SER A 12 -14.25 -10.46 -9.44
N PHE A 13 -14.24 -10.86 -8.16
CA PHE A 13 -15.41 -10.78 -7.28
C PHE A 13 -15.87 -9.32 -7.09
N PHE A 14 -14.96 -8.42 -6.73
CA PHE A 14 -15.31 -7.00 -6.55
C PHE A 14 -15.71 -6.33 -7.86
N TRP A 15 -15.12 -6.70 -8.99
CA TRP A 15 -15.56 -6.24 -10.31
C TRP A 15 -17.00 -6.69 -10.63
N TYR A 16 -17.31 -7.97 -10.34
CA TYR A 16 -18.64 -8.51 -10.54
C TYR A 16 -19.68 -7.82 -9.64
N GLN A 17 -19.36 -7.67 -8.35
CA GLN A 17 -20.23 -6.95 -7.40
C GLN A 17 -20.49 -5.51 -7.84
N ASN A 18 -19.46 -4.79 -8.28
CA ASN A 18 -19.63 -3.40 -8.72
C ASN A 18 -20.45 -3.26 -10.01
N LYS A 19 -20.53 -4.32 -10.81
CA LYS A 19 -21.37 -4.33 -12.02
C LYS A 19 -22.87 -4.31 -11.67
N TYR A 20 -23.26 -4.90 -10.57
CA TYR A 20 -24.65 -5.03 -10.12
C TYR A 20 -25.00 -4.07 -8.97
N HIS A 21 -24.05 -3.77 -8.12
CA HIS A 21 -24.18 -2.87 -6.99
C HIS A 21 -22.98 -1.93 -6.98
N SER A 22 -23.19 -0.62 -7.12
CA SER A 22 -22.09 0.35 -7.05
C SER A 22 -21.52 0.36 -5.62
N LEU A 23 -20.39 -0.34 -5.42
CA LEU A 23 -19.73 -0.44 -4.12
C LEU A 23 -19.07 0.88 -3.71
N THR A 24 -18.73 1.72 -4.70
CA THR A 24 -18.14 3.03 -4.45
C THR A 24 -18.96 4.10 -5.18
N PRO A 25 -19.29 5.22 -4.52
CA PRO A 25 -20.05 6.29 -5.14
C PRO A 25 -19.27 6.92 -6.31
N LYS A 26 -19.99 7.50 -7.27
CA LYS A 26 -19.37 8.25 -8.37
C LYS A 26 -18.75 9.53 -7.83
N ARG A 27 -17.46 9.70 -8.01
CA ARG A 27 -16.79 10.96 -7.73
C ARG A 27 -17.01 11.93 -8.89
N ASN A 28 -17.80 12.96 -8.68
CA ASN A 28 -17.95 14.08 -9.61
C ASN A 28 -16.83 15.09 -9.35
N SER A 29 -15.59 14.78 -9.75
CA SER A 29 -14.50 15.74 -9.69
C SER A 29 -14.01 16.10 -11.10
N PRO A 30 -13.50 17.32 -11.34
CA PRO A 30 -12.97 17.75 -12.63
C PRO A 30 -11.84 16.85 -13.16
N GLN A 31 -11.25 16.03 -12.27
CA GLN A 31 -10.13 15.12 -12.56
C GLN A 31 -10.59 13.70 -12.96
N THR A 32 -11.90 13.41 -12.96
CA THR A 32 -12.40 12.09 -13.37
C THR A 32 -12.46 11.96 -14.89
N PHE A 33 -11.49 11.31 -15.47
CA PHE A 33 -11.45 10.98 -16.91
C PHE A 33 -12.34 9.79 -17.30
N HIS A 34 -12.83 9.01 -16.32
CA HIS A 34 -13.61 7.79 -16.59
C HIS A 34 -15.11 8.04 -16.51
N LYS A 35 -15.81 7.72 -17.60
CA LYS A 35 -17.29 7.84 -17.71
C LYS A 35 -18.06 6.73 -16.97
N LYS A 36 -17.39 5.61 -16.62
CA LYS A 36 -18.00 4.46 -15.92
C LYS A 36 -17.57 4.44 -14.45
N SER A 37 -18.50 4.08 -13.57
CA SER A 37 -18.17 3.80 -12.17
C SER A 37 -17.36 2.50 -12.10
N THR A 38 -16.07 2.60 -11.79
CA THR A 38 -15.20 1.45 -11.57
C THR A 38 -14.96 1.31 -10.07
N SER A 39 -14.95 0.08 -9.57
CA SER A 39 -14.71 -0.22 -8.16
C SER A 39 -13.30 0.20 -7.72
N ARG A 40 -13.18 0.90 -6.58
CA ARG A 40 -11.92 1.31 -5.94
C ARG A 40 -11.48 0.30 -4.87
N MET A 41 -11.71 -0.98 -5.12
CA MET A 41 -11.43 -2.06 -4.17
C MET A 41 -10.06 -2.72 -4.37
N GLY A 42 -9.17 -2.13 -5.19
CA GLY A 42 -7.83 -2.68 -5.39
C GLY A 42 -6.98 -2.71 -4.11
N GLY A 43 -7.09 -1.68 -3.27
CA GLY A 43 -6.44 -1.64 -1.95
C GLY A 43 -6.87 -2.79 -1.04
N PRO A 44 -8.19 -2.98 -0.77
CA PRO A 44 -8.71 -4.15 -0.06
C PRO A 44 -8.26 -5.49 -0.65
N VAL A 45 -8.25 -5.62 -1.98
CA VAL A 45 -7.77 -6.83 -2.65
C VAL A 45 -6.29 -7.07 -2.34
N LEU A 46 -5.45 -6.04 -2.43
CA LEU A 46 -4.02 -6.15 -2.13
C LEU A 46 -3.79 -6.60 -0.69
N PHE A 47 -4.40 -5.89 0.26
CA PHE A 47 -4.27 -6.19 1.69
C PHE A 47 -4.72 -7.60 2.02
N LEU A 48 -5.92 -8.00 1.57
CA LEU A 48 -6.48 -9.34 1.82
C LEU A 48 -5.67 -10.44 1.15
N SER A 49 -5.08 -10.19 -0.03
CA SER A 49 -4.23 -11.17 -0.71
C SER A 49 -2.94 -11.43 0.07
N LEU A 50 -2.32 -10.39 0.62
CA LEU A 50 -1.12 -10.52 1.46
C LEU A 50 -1.43 -11.17 2.82
N LEU A 51 -2.54 -10.77 3.45
CA LEU A 51 -3.00 -11.40 4.69
C LEU A 51 -3.32 -12.88 4.49
N SER A 52 -4.02 -13.23 3.41
CA SER A 52 -4.34 -14.63 3.10
C SER A 52 -3.10 -15.47 2.86
N TRP A 53 -2.07 -14.89 2.22
CA TRP A 53 -0.80 -15.57 2.05
C TRP A 53 -0.13 -15.87 3.38
N TYR A 54 -0.07 -14.89 4.29
CA TYR A 54 0.47 -15.10 5.63
C TYR A 54 -0.29 -16.19 6.37
N LEU A 55 -1.63 -16.13 6.40
CA LEU A 55 -2.46 -17.10 7.14
C LEU A 55 -2.35 -18.53 6.60
N LEU A 56 -2.05 -18.70 5.31
CA LEU A 56 -1.92 -20.03 4.68
C LEU A 56 -0.52 -20.64 4.86
N ASP A 57 0.47 -19.87 5.26
CA ASP A 57 1.86 -20.29 5.38
C ASP A 57 2.54 -19.74 6.67
N TYR A 58 1.74 -19.40 7.70
CA TYR A 58 2.21 -18.68 8.90
C TYR A 58 3.36 -19.41 9.65
N GLU A 59 3.46 -20.72 9.54
CA GLU A 59 4.55 -21.50 10.17
C GLU A 59 5.92 -21.25 9.53
N ASN A 60 5.94 -20.81 8.28
CA ASN A 60 7.16 -20.60 7.49
C ASN A 60 7.48 -19.12 7.28
N ILE A 61 6.63 -18.20 7.77
CA ILE A 61 6.75 -16.77 7.52
C ILE A 61 7.05 -16.06 8.84
N ASP A 62 8.06 -15.20 8.84
CA ASP A 62 8.40 -14.39 10.00
C ASP A 62 7.21 -13.55 10.46
N ILE A 63 6.98 -13.50 11.77
CA ILE A 63 5.95 -12.68 12.43
C ILE A 63 6.07 -11.20 12.06
N ILE A 64 7.27 -10.73 11.68
CA ILE A 64 7.49 -9.34 11.30
C ILE A 64 6.63 -8.92 10.12
N PHE A 65 6.33 -9.84 9.18
CA PHE A 65 5.42 -9.57 8.07
C PHE A 65 4.01 -9.22 8.57
N LEU A 66 3.49 -9.98 9.53
CA LEU A 66 2.20 -9.69 10.15
C LEU A 66 2.23 -8.35 10.90
N LEU A 67 3.30 -8.07 11.62
CA LEU A 67 3.47 -6.80 12.33
C LEU A 67 3.47 -5.62 11.36
N ILE A 68 4.11 -5.75 10.19
CA ILE A 68 4.07 -4.74 9.12
C ILE A 68 2.63 -4.56 8.60
N LEU A 69 1.91 -5.65 8.33
CA LEU A 69 0.51 -5.56 7.87
C LEU A 69 -0.40 -4.89 8.91
N ILE A 70 -0.28 -5.28 10.18
CA ILE A 70 -1.07 -4.69 11.28
C ILE A 70 -0.72 -3.21 11.45
N SER A 71 0.56 -2.88 11.44
CA SER A 71 1.03 -1.49 11.58
C SER A 71 0.58 -0.60 10.41
N SER A 72 0.35 -1.18 9.24
CA SER A 72 -0.14 -0.47 8.05
C SER A 72 -1.65 -0.23 8.07
N LEU A 73 -2.41 -0.82 9.01
CA LEU A 73 -3.87 -0.67 9.06
C LEU A 73 -4.35 0.79 9.17
N PRO A 74 -3.76 1.67 10.01
CA PRO A 74 -4.25 3.04 10.11
C PRO A 74 -4.18 3.80 8.79
N ILE A 75 -3.06 3.71 8.06
CA ILE A 75 -2.89 4.40 6.77
C ILE A 75 -3.80 3.78 5.68
N PHE A 76 -3.97 2.47 5.71
CA PHE A 76 -4.91 1.75 4.86
C PHE A 76 -6.36 2.20 5.11
N ILE A 77 -6.76 2.28 6.39
CA ILE A 77 -8.10 2.73 6.80
C ILE A 77 -8.32 4.18 6.39
N ALA A 78 -7.32 5.06 6.54
CA ALA A 78 -7.41 6.45 6.11
C ALA A 78 -7.78 6.56 4.62
N GLY A 79 -7.10 5.81 3.76
CA GLY A 79 -7.41 5.77 2.33
C GLY A 79 -8.74 5.08 2.02
N PHE A 80 -9.08 4.01 2.74
CA PHE A 80 -10.33 3.29 2.53
C PHE A 80 -11.56 4.12 2.89
N LEU A 81 -11.48 4.90 3.97
CA LEU A 81 -12.53 5.85 4.34
C LEU A 81 -12.67 6.95 3.29
N ASP A 82 -11.57 7.44 2.71
CA ASP A 82 -11.64 8.42 1.61
C ASP A 82 -12.26 7.83 0.34
N ASP A 83 -11.97 6.57 0.03
CA ASP A 83 -12.61 5.85 -1.09
C ASP A 83 -14.12 5.64 -0.91
N LEU A 84 -14.60 5.47 0.33
CA LEU A 84 -16.01 5.23 0.63
C LEU A 84 -16.81 6.51 0.81
N PHE A 85 -16.31 7.50 1.53
CA PHE A 85 -17.08 8.66 1.99
C PHE A 85 -16.76 9.97 1.27
N PHE A 86 -15.58 10.10 0.61
CA PHE A 86 -15.11 11.26 -0.17
C PHE A 86 -15.06 12.63 0.55
N ASP A 87 -15.41 12.69 1.83
CA ASP A 87 -15.55 13.93 2.60
C ASP A 87 -14.46 14.13 3.67
N ILE A 88 -13.41 13.29 3.67
CA ILE A 88 -12.35 13.40 4.65
C ILE A 88 -11.44 14.58 4.29
N LYS A 89 -11.38 15.56 5.18
CA LYS A 89 -10.51 16.72 4.99
C LYS A 89 -9.04 16.30 4.98
N PRO A 90 -8.18 16.96 4.17
CA PRO A 90 -6.76 16.58 4.04
C PRO A 90 -6.02 16.43 5.39
N TYR A 91 -6.28 17.33 6.36
CA TYR A 91 -5.64 17.24 7.67
C TYR A 91 -6.11 16.04 8.50
N GLN A 92 -7.38 15.65 8.38
CA GLN A 92 -7.92 14.46 9.08
C GLN A 92 -7.28 13.19 8.54
N ARG A 93 -7.08 13.13 7.22
CA ARG A 93 -6.41 12.05 6.53
C ARG A 93 -4.95 11.90 7.01
N ILE A 94 -4.22 13.02 7.08
CA ILE A 94 -2.85 13.02 7.63
C ILE A 94 -2.83 12.51 9.07
N LEU A 95 -3.74 12.98 9.93
CA LEU A 95 -3.82 12.54 11.32
C LEU A 95 -4.09 11.03 11.44
N LEU A 96 -4.94 10.48 10.57
CA LEU A 96 -5.22 9.04 10.53
C LEU A 96 -4.02 8.20 10.05
N MET A 97 -3.09 8.78 9.28
CA MET A 97 -1.89 8.10 8.80
C MET A 97 -0.78 8.02 9.86
N ILE A 98 -0.68 9.01 10.76
CA ILE A 98 0.40 9.13 11.76
C ILE A 98 0.58 7.86 12.62
N PRO A 99 -0.46 7.13 13.05
CA PRO A 99 -0.25 5.93 13.86
C PRO A 99 0.54 4.82 13.16
N THR A 100 0.50 4.74 11.82
CA THR A 100 1.24 3.71 11.05
C THR A 100 2.74 3.72 11.32
N PRO A 101 3.49 4.81 11.08
CA PRO A 101 4.93 4.83 11.35
C PRO A 101 5.25 4.68 12.85
N ILE A 102 4.39 5.10 13.76
CA ILE A 102 4.56 4.88 15.19
C ILE A 102 4.48 3.36 15.51
N LEU A 103 3.50 2.66 14.93
CA LEU A 103 3.36 1.21 15.10
C LEU A 103 4.52 0.45 14.44
N LEU A 104 4.97 0.86 13.25
CA LEU A 104 6.12 0.26 12.58
C LEU A 104 7.39 0.42 13.41
N PHE A 105 7.61 1.60 13.99
CA PHE A 105 8.72 1.86 14.88
C PHE A 105 8.66 0.99 16.14
N SER A 106 7.49 0.92 16.79
CA SER A 106 7.34 0.26 18.10
C SER A 106 7.17 -1.26 18.01
N LEU A 107 6.44 -1.78 17.02
CA LEU A 107 6.12 -3.20 16.91
C LEU A 107 7.03 -3.95 15.94
N ALA A 108 7.35 -3.36 14.79
CA ALA A 108 8.20 -3.98 13.79
C ALA A 108 9.68 -3.61 13.94
N GLY A 109 10.03 -2.72 14.88
CA GLY A 109 11.42 -2.28 15.09
C GLY A 109 11.99 -1.50 13.90
N LEU A 110 11.12 -0.90 13.06
CA LEU A 110 11.56 -0.15 11.90
C LEU A 110 12.16 1.18 12.31
N GLU A 111 13.45 1.35 12.06
CA GLU A 111 14.20 2.56 12.41
C GLU A 111 14.98 3.08 11.21
N VAL A 112 14.96 4.40 11.02
CA VAL A 112 15.83 5.09 10.07
C VAL A 112 16.92 5.81 10.86
N ARG A 113 18.16 5.32 10.76
CA ARG A 113 19.32 5.85 11.52
C ARG A 113 20.35 6.54 10.63
N PHE A 114 20.20 6.42 9.32
CA PHE A 114 21.17 6.92 8.35
C PHE A 114 20.51 7.24 7.01
N VAL A 115 20.75 8.45 6.48
CA VAL A 115 20.25 8.91 5.17
C VAL A 115 21.35 9.55 4.32
N ASP A 116 22.62 9.43 4.76
CA ASP A 116 23.82 10.00 4.11
C ASP A 116 23.82 11.53 4.03
N ILE A 117 23.22 12.19 5.02
CA ILE A 117 23.24 13.64 5.19
C ILE A 117 23.76 13.91 6.61
N GLY A 118 25.03 14.30 6.74
CA GLY A 118 25.80 14.29 8.00
C GLY A 118 25.12 14.97 9.20
N PHE A 119 24.43 16.11 9.04
CA PHE A 119 23.74 16.72 10.17
C PHE A 119 22.43 15.98 10.51
N ILE A 120 21.71 15.46 9.52
CA ILE A 120 20.49 14.65 9.73
C ILE A 120 20.85 13.33 10.41
N ASP A 121 21.91 12.67 9.95
CA ASP A 121 22.39 11.40 10.56
C ASP A 121 22.77 11.58 12.04
N THR A 122 23.27 12.76 12.39
CA THR A 122 23.56 13.09 13.79
C THR A 122 22.27 13.21 14.61
N LEU A 123 21.22 13.80 14.05
CA LEU A 123 19.90 13.94 14.70
C LEU A 123 19.14 12.60 14.75
N LEU A 124 19.27 11.76 13.73
CA LEU A 124 18.64 10.42 13.67
C LEU A 124 19.16 9.44 14.74
N LYS A 125 20.23 9.76 15.45
CA LYS A 125 20.69 9.01 16.63
C LYS A 125 19.73 9.16 17.82
N PHE A 126 18.91 10.20 17.86
CA PHE A 126 17.91 10.41 18.87
C PHE A 126 16.58 9.80 18.45
N ASP A 127 16.03 8.88 19.24
CA ASP A 127 14.80 8.13 18.93
C ASP A 127 13.62 9.04 18.58
N THR A 128 13.45 10.14 19.36
CA THR A 128 12.38 11.12 19.10
C THR A 128 12.49 11.75 17.73
N PHE A 129 13.70 12.12 17.30
CA PHE A 129 13.92 12.70 15.98
C PHE A 129 13.73 11.65 14.89
N ALA A 130 14.26 10.44 15.09
CA ALA A 130 14.08 9.34 14.16
C ALA A 130 12.59 9.01 13.95
N LEU A 131 11.79 8.99 15.01
CA LEU A 131 10.35 8.78 14.92
C LEU A 131 9.64 9.91 14.16
N VAL A 132 9.96 11.18 14.45
CA VAL A 132 9.38 12.34 13.74
C VAL A 132 9.75 12.29 12.25
N PHE A 133 10.99 11.97 11.94
CA PHE A 133 11.46 11.80 10.57
C PHE A 133 10.72 10.66 9.86
N LEU A 134 10.54 9.52 10.53
CA LEU A 134 9.78 8.38 10.01
C LEU A 134 8.33 8.76 9.71
N ILE A 135 7.65 9.49 10.61
CA ILE A 135 6.29 10.00 10.39
C ILE A 135 6.23 10.87 9.13
N PHE A 136 7.15 11.82 9.01
CA PHE A 136 7.23 12.69 7.84
C PHE A 136 7.44 11.91 6.55
N ALA A 137 8.39 10.96 6.54
CA ALA A 137 8.72 10.14 5.38
C ALA A 137 7.52 9.29 4.93
N PHE A 138 6.92 8.52 5.85
CA PHE A 138 5.81 7.62 5.52
C PHE A 138 4.57 8.37 5.03
N VAL A 139 4.17 9.42 5.74
CA VAL A 139 3.02 10.24 5.34
C VAL A 139 3.28 10.94 4.00
N GLY A 140 4.52 11.44 3.80
CA GLY A 140 4.93 12.07 2.55
C GLY A 140 4.91 11.10 1.37
N ILE A 141 5.51 9.92 1.52
CA ILE A 141 5.54 8.88 0.48
C ILE A 141 4.14 8.39 0.16
N ALA A 142 3.31 8.09 1.16
CA ALA A 142 1.94 7.65 0.95
C ALA A 142 1.12 8.67 0.15
N ASN A 143 1.20 9.96 0.49
CA ASN A 143 0.52 11.01 -0.27
C ASN A 143 1.09 11.15 -1.69
N SER A 144 2.39 11.00 -1.88
CA SER A 144 3.03 11.04 -3.20
C SER A 144 2.53 9.90 -4.08
N PHE A 145 2.38 8.70 -3.53
CA PHE A 145 1.83 7.54 -4.25
C PHE A 145 0.37 7.76 -4.66
N ASN A 146 -0.44 8.39 -3.80
CA ASN A 146 -1.80 8.74 -4.15
C ASN A 146 -1.86 9.76 -5.31
N ILE A 147 -0.93 10.72 -5.35
CA ILE A 147 -0.82 11.67 -6.46
C ILE A 147 -0.43 10.98 -7.77
N ILE A 148 0.45 9.98 -7.72
CA ILE A 148 0.88 9.20 -8.89
C ILE A 148 -0.26 8.33 -9.43
N ASP A 149 -1.20 7.87 -8.59
CA ASP A 149 -2.33 6.99 -8.99
C ASP A 149 -3.40 7.73 -9.81
N GLY A 150 -2.98 8.56 -10.76
CA GLY A 150 -3.87 9.33 -11.64
C GLY A 150 -4.33 8.58 -12.90
N PHE A 151 -3.63 7.53 -13.31
CA PHE A 151 -3.91 6.76 -14.53
C PHE A 151 -3.84 5.26 -14.28
N ASN A 152 -4.63 4.49 -15.06
CA ASN A 152 -4.62 3.02 -14.99
C ASN A 152 -3.20 2.47 -15.11
N ALA A 153 -2.87 1.55 -14.23
CA ALA A 153 -1.61 0.84 -14.18
C ALA A 153 -0.34 1.71 -13.92
N LEU A 154 -0.45 3.03 -13.77
CA LEU A 154 0.71 3.89 -13.59
C LEU A 154 1.41 3.61 -12.25
N LEU A 155 0.69 3.76 -11.14
CA LEU A 155 1.25 3.48 -9.81
C LEU A 155 1.64 2.01 -9.66
N LEU A 156 0.78 1.10 -10.09
CA LEU A 156 1.07 -0.34 -10.03
C LEU A 156 2.31 -0.71 -10.86
N GLY A 157 2.50 -0.13 -12.05
CA GLY A 157 3.69 -0.32 -12.88
C GLY A 157 4.95 0.25 -12.22
N TYR A 158 4.83 1.41 -11.59
CA TYR A 158 5.92 2.01 -10.81
C TYR A 158 6.35 1.11 -9.64
N CYS A 159 5.40 0.65 -8.83
CA CYS A 159 5.68 -0.30 -7.74
C CYS A 159 6.28 -1.61 -8.28
N PHE A 160 5.77 -2.11 -9.38
CA PHE A 160 6.30 -3.31 -10.03
C PHE A 160 7.78 -3.15 -10.40
N THR A 161 8.15 -1.98 -10.93
CA THR A 161 9.55 -1.67 -11.25
C THR A 161 10.42 -1.62 -9.99
N ILE A 162 9.95 -0.98 -8.91
CA ILE A 162 10.66 -0.92 -7.63
C ILE A 162 10.92 -2.35 -7.11
N PHE A 163 9.86 -3.14 -6.95
CA PHE A 163 9.98 -4.48 -6.38
C PHE A 163 10.77 -5.44 -7.28
N ALA A 164 10.65 -5.31 -8.61
CA ALA A 164 11.47 -6.07 -9.55
C ALA A 164 12.95 -5.70 -9.44
N THR A 165 13.26 -4.42 -9.32
CA THR A 165 14.65 -3.94 -9.17
C THR A 165 15.24 -4.44 -7.85
N LEU A 166 14.51 -4.34 -6.75
CA LEU A 166 14.94 -4.88 -5.45
C LEU A 166 15.18 -6.40 -5.52
N TYR A 167 14.28 -7.12 -6.18
CA TYR A 167 14.42 -8.56 -6.38
C TYR A 167 15.66 -8.91 -7.21
N LEU A 168 15.88 -8.24 -8.35
CA LEU A 168 16.96 -8.53 -9.28
C LEU A 168 18.32 -8.05 -8.78
N SER A 169 18.38 -7.01 -7.95
CA SER A 169 19.64 -6.48 -7.40
C SER A 169 20.33 -7.45 -6.45
N GLY A 170 19.62 -8.45 -5.92
CA GLY A 170 20.14 -9.39 -4.92
C GLY A 170 20.52 -8.73 -3.59
N ASN A 171 20.31 -7.43 -3.45
CA ASN A 171 20.63 -6.65 -2.26
C ASN A 171 19.59 -6.75 -1.15
N ALA A 172 18.46 -7.40 -1.41
CA ALA A 172 17.49 -7.73 -0.38
C ALA A 172 18.10 -8.80 0.52
N ALA A 173 18.67 -8.37 1.66
CA ALA A 173 19.32 -9.25 2.60
C ALA A 173 18.31 -10.17 3.30
N GLY A 174 18.60 -11.47 3.34
CA GLY A 174 17.92 -12.44 4.20
C GLY A 174 16.41 -12.58 3.93
N ASP A 175 15.64 -12.53 5.01
CA ASP A 175 14.20 -12.80 5.01
C ASP A 175 13.35 -11.79 4.23
N PHE A 176 13.87 -10.59 3.96
CA PHE A 176 13.19 -9.58 3.16
C PHE A 176 12.90 -10.03 1.72
N TYR A 177 13.74 -10.92 1.19
CA TYR A 177 13.53 -11.53 -0.12
C TYR A 177 12.21 -12.32 -0.19
N PHE A 178 11.85 -12.98 0.91
CA PHE A 178 10.59 -13.73 1.00
C PHE A 178 9.36 -12.81 0.97
N PHE A 179 9.48 -11.55 1.43
CA PHE A 179 8.38 -10.60 1.42
C PHE A 179 8.12 -9.99 0.04
N LEU A 180 9.14 -9.84 -0.78
CA LEU A 180 8.99 -9.30 -2.14
C LEU A 180 8.14 -10.20 -3.03
N PHE A 181 8.28 -11.52 -2.89
CA PHE A 181 7.59 -12.50 -3.73
C PHE A 181 6.05 -12.40 -3.64
N PRO A 182 5.41 -12.46 -2.46
CA PRO A 182 3.97 -12.34 -2.37
C PRO A 182 3.45 -10.95 -2.79
N ILE A 183 4.19 -9.88 -2.50
CA ILE A 183 3.84 -8.52 -2.94
C ILE A 183 3.83 -8.44 -4.47
N PHE A 184 4.88 -8.93 -5.13
CA PHE A 184 4.98 -8.96 -6.57
C PHE A 184 3.80 -9.69 -7.23
N PHE A 185 3.44 -10.87 -6.74
CA PHE A 185 2.34 -11.65 -7.29
C PHE A 185 0.97 -11.05 -6.98
N ALA A 186 0.78 -10.41 -5.83
CA ALA A 186 -0.45 -9.69 -5.52
C ALA A 186 -0.63 -8.49 -6.45
N LEU A 187 0.44 -7.72 -6.66
CA LEU A 187 0.47 -6.59 -7.61
C LEU A 187 0.15 -7.05 -9.04
N LEU A 188 0.76 -8.14 -9.50
CA LEU A 188 0.51 -8.70 -10.83
C LEU A 188 -0.97 -9.07 -11.03
N GLY A 189 -1.60 -9.66 -10.00
CA GLY A 189 -3.01 -10.01 -10.03
C GLY A 189 -3.93 -8.79 -10.17
N ILE A 190 -3.66 -7.71 -9.44
CA ILE A 190 -4.44 -6.48 -9.53
C ILE A 190 -4.13 -5.74 -10.83
N PHE A 191 -2.86 -5.66 -11.23
CA PHE A 191 -2.40 -4.99 -12.43
C PHE A 191 -3.15 -5.47 -13.68
N THR A 192 -3.35 -6.79 -13.80
CA THR A 192 -4.05 -7.38 -14.95
C THR A 192 -5.48 -6.83 -15.14
N LEU A 193 -6.22 -6.61 -14.06
CA LEU A 193 -7.58 -6.07 -14.12
C LEU A 193 -7.62 -4.54 -14.12
N ASN A 194 -6.67 -3.89 -13.45
CA ASN A 194 -6.53 -2.44 -13.44
C ASN A 194 -6.17 -1.89 -14.82
N LEU A 195 -5.27 -2.56 -15.55
CA LEU A 195 -4.89 -2.21 -16.92
C LEU A 195 -6.10 -2.09 -17.86
N PHE A 196 -7.09 -2.97 -17.68
CA PHE A 196 -8.35 -2.95 -18.45
C PHE A 196 -9.43 -2.06 -17.83
N GLY A 197 -9.12 -1.28 -16.80
CA GLY A 197 -10.07 -0.40 -16.11
C GLY A 197 -11.22 -1.13 -15.40
N LYS A 198 -11.03 -2.41 -15.05
CA LYS A 198 -12.06 -3.22 -14.37
C LYS A 198 -12.08 -3.00 -12.86
N ILE A 199 -10.94 -2.66 -12.27
CA ILE A 199 -10.79 -2.30 -10.86
C ILE A 199 -9.76 -1.17 -10.75
N PHE A 200 -10.01 -0.20 -9.86
CA PHE A 200 -9.02 0.82 -9.50
C PHE A 200 -8.37 0.48 -8.17
N LEU A 201 -7.13 0.93 -8.00
CA LEU A 201 -6.38 0.71 -6.78
C LEU A 201 -7.04 1.42 -5.59
N GLY A 202 -7.44 2.67 -5.81
CA GLY A 202 -8.04 3.54 -4.80
C GLY A 202 -7.01 4.14 -3.85
N ASP A 203 -7.47 5.11 -3.06
CA ASP A 203 -6.63 5.82 -2.09
C ASP A 203 -6.08 4.85 -1.02
N ALA A 204 -6.89 3.87 -0.60
CA ALA A 204 -6.45 2.79 0.30
C ALA A 204 -5.24 2.02 -0.23
N GLY A 205 -5.29 1.64 -1.50
CA GLY A 205 -4.21 0.89 -2.13
C GLY A 205 -2.97 1.73 -2.39
N ALA A 206 -3.14 3.00 -2.80
CA ALA A 206 -2.04 3.92 -3.04
C ALA A 206 -1.25 4.18 -1.75
N TYR A 207 -1.95 4.48 -0.64
CA TYR A 207 -1.31 4.70 0.66
C TYR A 207 -0.63 3.45 1.20
N PHE A 208 -1.28 2.30 1.07
CA PHE A 208 -0.71 1.04 1.51
C PHE A 208 0.55 0.67 0.71
N LEU A 209 0.54 0.85 -0.62
CA LEU A 209 1.74 0.65 -1.45
C LEU A 209 2.85 1.63 -1.10
N GLY A 210 2.50 2.90 -0.85
CA GLY A 210 3.46 3.88 -0.35
C GLY A 210 4.14 3.42 0.94
N THR A 211 3.38 2.82 1.85
CA THR A 211 3.91 2.26 3.11
C THR A 211 4.82 1.05 2.88
N LEU A 212 4.46 0.15 1.95
CA LEU A 212 5.28 -1.03 1.65
C LEU A 212 6.58 -0.71 0.89
N THR A 213 6.67 0.48 0.28
CA THR A 213 7.86 0.93 -0.48
C THR A 213 8.75 1.89 0.30
N ALA A 214 8.23 2.48 1.38
CA ALA A 214 8.96 3.37 2.29
C ALA A 214 9.94 2.58 3.17
#